data_0f883830a8479af24b6fc5ed14ddf7e9
#
_entry.id   0f883830a8479af24b6fc5ed14ddf7e9
#
_cell.length_a   1.000
_cell.length_b   1.000
_cell.length_c   1.000
_cell.angle_alpha   90.00
_cell.angle_beta   90.00
_cell.angle_gamma   90.00
#
_symmetry.space_group_name_H-M   'P 1'
#
loop_
_entity.id
_entity.type
_entity.pdbx_description
1 polymer ?
#
loop_
_entity_poly.entity_id
_entity_poly.type
_entity_poly.pdbx_seq_one_letter_code
_entity_poly.pdbx_strand_id
1 'polypeptide(L)'
;MSCKTWVTGTFFLFLFFTAKLSGAQSDAEARELPTVAFDSTYLADYTNLLTTRLFLLFQNASLVINPASDNISKIVYRPNVNVRIGIAGFWKWFGLGLSIDNPFYKTDRNAYGKTTTLDLRVNFFGRVLAGELFFQKYKGFYIISPERPDGTHYIIPDMQTFSLGLSGYWIYNAKRFSIRAAFIQNERQKKSAGSLVVRPAFLYYRISSDHGIIPDSILHDYNIPITNQVTSGTFYSLGLSPGYAYTLVFLKNFYLTAAVFPGVAAQFYSFSNEQKVYSNFEFTFQLSGRFALGYNSDKWFLGGSFQTGFNELPDKLNNALFSYNIVQFRLWGGLRFDIFKKKKKMVFSDNLI
;
A
#
# COMPACT_ATOMS: atom_id res chain seq x y z
N MET A 1 12.03 -30.38 -35.87
CA MET A 1 10.64 -29.84 -35.79
C MET A 1 10.63 -28.75 -34.77
N SER A 2 10.42 -27.53 -35.26
CA SER A 2 10.54 -26.27 -34.55
C SER A 2 9.30 -26.00 -33.70
N CYS A 3 9.45 -25.75 -32.41
CA CYS A 3 8.38 -25.24 -31.55
C CYS A 3 8.63 -23.76 -31.25
N LYS A 4 7.88 -22.90 -31.92
CA LYS A 4 7.88 -21.44 -31.74
C LYS A 4 7.21 -21.07 -30.41
N THR A 5 7.97 -20.46 -29.52
CA THR A 5 7.45 -19.78 -28.33
C THR A 5 6.79 -18.46 -28.73
N TRP A 6 5.49 -18.35 -28.49
CA TRP A 6 4.73 -17.10 -28.60
C TRP A 6 4.88 -16.30 -27.31
N VAL A 7 5.55 -15.16 -27.40
CA VAL A 7 5.53 -14.13 -26.36
C VAL A 7 4.30 -13.27 -26.63
N THR A 8 3.24 -13.47 -25.88
CA THR A 8 2.07 -12.58 -25.89
C THR A 8 2.32 -11.43 -24.92
N GLY A 9 2.81 -10.33 -25.48
CA GLY A 9 2.79 -9.04 -24.81
C GLY A 9 1.36 -8.49 -24.79
N THR A 10 0.72 -8.50 -23.64
CA THR A 10 -0.60 -7.85 -23.47
C THR A 10 -0.38 -6.35 -23.26
N PHE A 11 -0.53 -5.59 -24.33
CA PHE A 11 -0.68 -4.13 -24.28
C PHE A 11 -2.06 -3.82 -23.70
N PHE A 12 -2.13 -3.28 -22.49
CA PHE A 12 -3.37 -2.68 -21.97
C PHE A 12 -3.57 -1.31 -22.62
N LEU A 13 -4.48 -1.28 -23.56
CA LEU A 13 -4.98 -0.08 -24.21
C LEU A 13 -5.85 0.70 -23.21
N PHE A 14 -5.41 1.89 -22.81
CA PHE A 14 -6.27 2.83 -22.08
C PHE A 14 -7.32 3.37 -23.05
N LEU A 15 -8.54 2.87 -22.96
CA LEU A 15 -9.71 3.42 -23.64
C LEU A 15 -10.09 4.75 -22.98
N PHE A 16 -9.72 5.85 -23.60
CA PHE A 16 -10.33 7.15 -23.34
C PHE A 16 -11.78 7.13 -23.87
N PHE A 17 -12.73 7.11 -22.96
CA PHE A 17 -14.13 7.37 -23.30
C PHE A 17 -14.25 8.84 -23.68
N THR A 18 -14.17 9.15 -24.97
CA THR A 18 -14.61 10.44 -25.51
C THR A 18 -16.12 10.39 -25.69
N ALA A 19 -16.86 10.77 -24.66
CA ALA A 19 -18.27 11.11 -24.84
C ALA A 19 -18.33 12.45 -25.59
N LYS A 20 -18.67 12.39 -26.87
CA LYS A 20 -19.14 13.57 -27.63
C LYS A 20 -20.50 13.98 -27.06
N LEU A 21 -20.53 14.97 -26.18
CA LEU A 21 -21.71 15.73 -25.86
C LEU A 21 -21.83 16.88 -26.87
N SER A 22 -22.78 16.73 -27.80
CA SER A 22 -23.21 17.76 -28.69
C SER A 22 -23.96 18.87 -27.93
N GLY A 23 -23.51 20.10 -28.06
CA GLY A 23 -24.32 21.30 -28.07
C GLY A 23 -25.16 21.63 -26.84
N ALA A 24 -24.54 22.31 -25.88
CA ALA A 24 -25.14 23.41 -25.13
C ALA A 24 -23.99 24.28 -24.65
N GLN A 25 -23.75 25.38 -25.33
CA GLN A 25 -22.99 26.51 -24.78
C GLN A 25 -23.79 27.04 -23.58
N SER A 26 -23.41 26.68 -22.38
CA SER A 26 -23.69 27.42 -21.17
C SER A 26 -22.34 27.63 -20.52
N ASP A 27 -22.03 28.87 -20.18
CA ASP A 27 -20.87 29.29 -19.41
C ASP A 27 -20.79 28.49 -18.11
N ALA A 28 -20.20 27.29 -18.19
CA ALA A 28 -19.81 26.53 -17.05
C ALA A 28 -18.48 27.14 -16.58
N GLU A 29 -18.55 28.21 -15.78
CA GLU A 29 -17.50 28.52 -14.84
C GLU A 29 -17.09 27.17 -14.21
N ALA A 30 -15.87 26.73 -14.50
CA ALA A 30 -15.30 25.57 -13.84
C ALA A 30 -15.36 25.87 -12.34
N ARG A 31 -16.37 25.34 -11.63
CA ARG A 31 -16.48 25.44 -10.18
C ARG A 31 -15.19 24.84 -9.61
N GLU A 32 -14.27 25.75 -9.27
CA GLU A 32 -13.10 25.36 -8.49
C GLU A 32 -13.63 24.66 -7.24
N LEU A 33 -13.23 23.41 -7.06
CA LEU A 33 -13.54 22.70 -5.83
C LEU A 33 -13.15 23.60 -4.65
N PRO A 34 -14.02 23.78 -3.64
CA PRO A 34 -13.79 24.73 -2.56
C PRO A 34 -12.42 24.45 -1.93
N THR A 35 -11.47 25.33 -2.15
CA THR A 35 -10.14 25.24 -1.54
C THR A 35 -10.32 25.54 -0.06
N VAL A 36 -10.20 24.49 0.77
CA VAL A 36 -10.26 24.67 2.23
C VAL A 36 -9.11 25.58 2.66
N ALA A 37 -9.45 26.78 3.14
CA ALA A 37 -8.47 27.72 3.64
C ALA A 37 -7.62 27.07 4.74
N PHE A 38 -6.32 27.23 4.68
CA PHE A 38 -5.38 26.72 5.67
C PHE A 38 -4.63 27.85 6.38
N ASP A 39 -4.15 27.55 7.56
CA ASP A 39 -3.34 28.47 8.36
C ASP A 39 -1.89 28.46 7.83
N SER A 40 -1.51 29.49 7.09
CA SER A 40 -0.17 29.62 6.51
C SER A 40 0.95 29.73 7.55
N THR A 41 0.62 29.99 8.82
CA THR A 41 1.59 29.92 9.92
C THR A 41 1.94 28.49 10.30
N TYR A 42 1.04 27.52 10.05
CA TYR A 42 1.22 26.08 10.31
C TYR A 42 1.67 25.30 9.09
N LEU A 43 1.26 25.71 7.89
CA LEU A 43 1.49 24.96 6.66
C LEU A 43 2.11 25.83 5.56
N ALA A 44 2.97 25.24 4.73
CA ALA A 44 3.36 25.78 3.43
C ALA A 44 2.86 24.83 2.35
N ASP A 45 2.29 25.40 1.30
CA ASP A 45 1.68 24.68 0.19
C ASP A 45 2.60 24.73 -1.05
N TYR A 46 2.95 23.57 -1.58
CA TYR A 46 3.74 23.40 -2.79
C TYR A 46 2.98 22.59 -3.85
N THR A 47 1.66 22.48 -3.73
CA THR A 47 0.83 21.65 -4.65
C THR A 47 0.87 22.13 -6.09
N ASN A 48 1.19 23.40 -6.32
CA ASN A 48 1.39 23.95 -7.67
C ASN A 48 2.76 23.58 -8.27
N LEU A 49 3.69 23.06 -7.48
CA LEU A 49 4.99 22.57 -7.93
C LEU A 49 4.90 21.06 -8.21
N LEU A 50 5.62 20.60 -9.22
CA LEU A 50 5.84 19.17 -9.41
C LEU A 50 6.81 18.68 -8.33
N THR A 51 6.31 17.86 -7.42
CA THR A 51 7.12 17.21 -6.39
C THR A 51 7.55 15.85 -6.89
N THR A 52 8.85 15.61 -7.05
CA THR A 52 9.41 14.34 -7.51
C THR A 52 10.25 13.71 -6.42
N ARG A 53 10.26 12.37 -6.36
CA ARG A 53 11.12 11.65 -5.42
C ARG A 53 11.65 10.34 -6.00
N LEU A 54 12.84 9.99 -5.58
CA LEU A 54 13.38 8.63 -5.64
C LEU A 54 13.12 7.95 -4.30
N PHE A 55 12.85 6.66 -4.32
CA PHE A 55 12.63 5.93 -3.07
C PHE A 55 13.13 4.48 -3.13
N LEU A 56 13.52 3.99 -1.96
CA LEU A 56 13.71 2.57 -1.68
C LEU A 56 12.51 2.06 -0.89
N LEU A 57 11.99 0.92 -1.26
CA LEU A 57 10.83 0.29 -0.65
C LEU A 57 11.19 -1.11 -0.18
N PHE A 58 11.05 -1.33 1.12
CA PHE A 58 11.12 -2.61 1.78
C PHE A 58 9.69 -2.98 2.20
N GLN A 59 9.16 -4.04 1.64
CA GLN A 59 7.79 -4.46 1.94
C GLN A 59 7.78 -5.94 2.28
N ASN A 60 7.09 -6.27 3.37
CA ASN A 60 6.81 -7.63 3.76
C ASN A 60 5.30 -7.77 3.93
N ALA A 61 4.71 -8.72 3.21
CA ALA A 61 3.32 -9.10 3.33
C ALA A 61 3.31 -10.54 3.86
N SER A 62 3.06 -10.74 5.14
CA SER A 62 3.01 -12.07 5.75
C SER A 62 1.57 -12.50 5.98
N LEU A 63 1.31 -13.76 5.68
CA LEU A 63 0.12 -14.46 6.14
C LEU A 63 0.50 -15.34 7.33
N VAL A 64 -0.24 -15.24 8.40
CA VAL A 64 -0.08 -16.09 9.58
C VAL A 64 -1.34 -16.92 9.72
N ILE A 65 -1.18 -18.23 9.87
CA ILE A 65 -2.25 -19.16 10.18
C ILE A 65 -1.95 -19.72 11.55
N ASN A 66 -2.88 -19.60 12.48
CA ASN A 66 -2.86 -20.27 13.76
C ASN A 66 -3.80 -21.48 13.67
N PRO A 67 -3.30 -22.68 13.33
CA PRO A 67 -4.15 -23.87 13.28
C PRO A 67 -4.60 -24.25 14.69
N ALA A 68 -5.81 -24.80 14.80
CA ALA A 68 -6.30 -25.35 16.05
C ALA A 68 -5.59 -26.70 16.35
N SER A 69 -4.33 -26.63 16.72
CA SER A 69 -3.48 -27.79 17.02
C SER A 69 -2.56 -27.48 18.18
N ASP A 70 -2.44 -28.40 19.14
CA ASP A 70 -1.55 -28.27 20.28
C ASP A 70 -0.08 -28.41 19.89
N ASN A 71 0.21 -29.00 18.72
CA ASN A 71 1.55 -29.31 18.26
C ASN A 71 2.24 -28.14 17.55
N ILE A 72 1.48 -27.15 17.09
CA ILE A 72 2.00 -25.99 16.38
C ILE A 72 1.15 -24.74 16.65
N SER A 73 1.79 -23.68 17.11
CA SER A 73 1.10 -22.43 17.45
C SER A 73 0.80 -21.56 16.26
N LYS A 74 1.65 -21.58 15.23
CA LYS A 74 1.49 -20.73 14.03
C LYS A 74 2.27 -21.23 12.84
N ILE A 75 1.72 -20.99 11.65
CA ILE A 75 2.40 -21.15 10.36
C ILE A 75 2.53 -19.75 9.74
N VAL A 76 3.75 -19.33 9.41
CA VAL A 76 4.03 -17.99 8.90
C VAL A 76 4.55 -18.07 7.47
N TYR A 77 3.75 -17.59 6.53
CA TYR A 77 4.08 -17.51 5.12
C TYR A 77 4.65 -16.15 4.79
N ARG A 78 5.70 -16.13 3.98
CA ARG A 78 6.28 -14.90 3.43
C ARG A 78 6.56 -15.03 1.94
N PRO A 79 6.35 -13.97 1.15
CA PRO A 79 6.88 -13.88 -0.19
C PRO A 79 8.37 -13.54 -0.14
N ASN A 80 9.17 -14.13 -1.04
CA ASN A 80 10.58 -13.81 -1.21
C ASN A 80 10.71 -12.56 -2.09
N VAL A 81 10.51 -11.37 -1.51
CA VAL A 81 10.43 -10.09 -2.23
C VAL A 81 11.72 -9.31 -2.07
N ASN A 82 12.21 -8.79 -3.18
CA ASN A 82 13.37 -7.91 -3.19
C ASN A 82 13.04 -6.52 -2.62
N VAL A 83 14.10 -5.82 -2.18
CA VAL A 83 14.07 -4.37 -2.03
C VAL A 83 13.75 -3.75 -3.38
N ARG A 84 12.83 -2.79 -3.43
CA ARG A 84 12.41 -2.13 -4.67
C ARG A 84 12.95 -0.71 -4.74
N ILE A 85 13.35 -0.29 -5.93
CA ILE A 85 13.72 1.08 -6.23
C ILE A 85 12.60 1.70 -7.04
N GLY A 86 12.21 2.93 -6.71
CA GLY A 86 11.12 3.59 -7.42
C GLY A 86 11.29 5.08 -7.55
N ILE A 87 10.50 5.61 -8.46
CA ILE A 87 10.31 7.04 -8.67
C ILE A 87 8.84 7.40 -8.44
N ALA A 88 8.57 8.58 -7.93
CA ALA A 88 7.21 9.09 -7.81
C ALA A 88 7.16 10.58 -8.15
N GLY A 89 6.02 11.00 -8.71
CA GLY A 89 5.68 12.38 -9.00
C GLY A 89 4.34 12.74 -8.40
N PHE A 90 4.23 13.95 -7.84
CA PHE A 90 3.01 14.48 -7.24
C PHE A 90 2.76 15.89 -7.75
N TRP A 91 1.55 16.13 -8.19
CA TRP A 91 1.11 17.44 -8.64
C TRP A 91 -0.34 17.67 -8.25
N LYS A 92 -0.62 18.82 -7.64
CA LYS A 92 -1.93 19.14 -7.06
C LYS A 92 -2.40 18.05 -6.10
N TRP A 93 -3.48 17.35 -6.45
CA TRP A 93 -4.13 16.31 -5.63
C TRP A 93 -3.77 14.88 -6.07
N PHE A 94 -3.05 14.73 -7.19
CA PHE A 94 -2.73 13.42 -7.76
C PHE A 94 -1.25 13.05 -7.58
N GLY A 95 -0.99 11.78 -7.35
CA GLY A 95 0.36 11.24 -7.26
C GLY A 95 0.46 9.85 -7.86
N LEU A 96 1.50 9.65 -8.66
CA LEU A 96 1.85 8.37 -9.27
C LEU A 96 3.25 7.95 -8.87
N GLY A 97 3.41 6.69 -8.51
CA GLY A 97 4.69 6.08 -8.19
C GLY A 97 4.87 4.75 -8.92
N LEU A 98 6.06 4.54 -9.46
CA LEU A 98 6.47 3.31 -10.11
C LEU A 98 7.70 2.75 -9.41
N SER A 99 7.76 1.45 -9.23
CA SER A 99 8.92 0.78 -8.63
C SER A 99 9.20 -0.56 -9.31
N ILE A 100 10.47 -0.90 -9.36
CA ILE A 100 10.98 -2.17 -9.87
C ILE A 100 11.80 -2.86 -8.79
N ASP A 101 12.00 -4.15 -8.91
CA ASP A 101 12.93 -4.87 -8.05
C ASP A 101 14.34 -4.32 -8.19
N ASN A 102 15.04 -4.18 -7.07
CA ASN A 102 16.40 -3.67 -7.07
C ASN A 102 17.33 -4.61 -7.83
N PRO A 103 17.94 -4.18 -8.96
CA PRO A 103 18.82 -5.04 -9.74
C PRO A 103 20.13 -5.37 -9.02
N PHE A 104 20.51 -4.59 -8.01
CA PHE A 104 21.77 -4.75 -7.24
C PHE A 104 21.62 -5.67 -6.02
N TYR A 105 20.40 -6.03 -5.65
CA TYR A 105 20.12 -6.89 -4.51
C TYR A 105 19.17 -8.01 -4.94
N LYS A 106 19.66 -9.23 -4.89
CA LYS A 106 18.86 -10.45 -5.19
C LYS A 106 18.69 -11.26 -3.92
N THR A 107 17.47 -11.66 -3.65
CA THR A 107 17.18 -12.63 -2.59
C THR A 107 17.65 -14.01 -3.00
N ASP A 108 18.02 -14.84 -2.03
CA ASP A 108 18.39 -16.24 -2.29
C ASP A 108 17.14 -17.03 -2.73
N ARG A 109 17.13 -17.44 -4.01
CA ARG A 109 16.03 -18.22 -4.58
C ARG A 109 16.13 -19.70 -4.26
N ASN A 110 17.31 -20.18 -3.92
CA ASN A 110 17.49 -21.59 -3.56
C ASN A 110 16.96 -21.85 -2.16
N ALA A 111 17.20 -20.92 -1.23
CA ALA A 111 16.74 -21.04 0.16
C ALA A 111 15.25 -20.67 0.33
N TYR A 112 14.74 -19.67 -0.42
CA TYR A 112 13.41 -19.08 -0.19
C TYR A 112 12.43 -19.20 -1.36
N GLY A 113 12.84 -19.87 -2.45
CA GLY A 113 12.04 -19.97 -3.67
C GLY A 113 11.95 -18.65 -4.45
N LYS A 114 11.20 -18.67 -5.54
CA LYS A 114 10.95 -17.51 -6.40
C LYS A 114 9.56 -16.94 -6.12
N THR A 115 9.47 -15.66 -5.82
CA THR A 115 8.19 -14.94 -5.80
C THR A 115 8.05 -14.04 -7.03
N THR A 116 6.88 -14.04 -7.64
CA THR A 116 6.47 -13.09 -8.68
C THR A 116 5.50 -12.09 -8.05
N THR A 117 5.74 -10.79 -8.26
CA THR A 117 4.95 -9.73 -7.62
C THR A 117 4.43 -8.73 -8.64
N LEU A 118 3.19 -8.27 -8.41
CA LEU A 118 2.64 -7.08 -9.04
C LEU A 118 2.04 -6.22 -7.92
N ASP A 119 2.51 -4.99 -7.78
CA ASP A 119 2.04 -4.03 -6.76
C ASP A 119 1.83 -2.67 -7.42
N LEU A 120 0.58 -2.24 -7.52
CA LEU A 120 0.17 -0.97 -8.08
C LEU A 120 -0.50 -0.15 -6.98
N ARG A 121 -0.15 1.14 -6.88
CA ARG A 121 -0.73 2.06 -5.91
C ARG A 121 -1.04 3.40 -6.53
N VAL A 122 -2.25 3.85 -6.30
CA VAL A 122 -2.74 5.17 -6.68
C VAL A 122 -3.14 5.93 -5.43
N ASN A 123 -2.69 7.16 -5.32
CA ASN A 123 -2.95 7.99 -4.17
C ASN A 123 -3.63 9.28 -4.59
N PHE A 124 -4.69 9.64 -3.89
CA PHE A 124 -5.44 10.87 -4.06
C PHE A 124 -5.34 11.69 -2.77
N PHE A 125 -4.86 12.90 -2.87
CA PHE A 125 -4.61 13.70 -1.69
C PHE A 125 -5.25 15.07 -1.79
N GLY A 126 -6.47 15.17 -1.26
CA GLY A 126 -7.09 16.44 -0.87
C GLY A 126 -6.57 16.93 0.48
N ARG A 127 -6.99 18.09 0.94
CA ARG A 127 -6.61 18.63 2.26
C ARG A 127 -7.43 17.98 3.38
N VAL A 128 -8.74 17.88 3.19
CA VAL A 128 -9.69 17.28 4.14
C VAL A 128 -9.81 15.76 3.91
N LEU A 129 -9.78 15.36 2.64
CA LEU A 129 -9.95 13.98 2.22
C LEU A 129 -8.70 13.51 1.50
N ALA A 130 -8.18 12.37 1.90
CA ALA A 130 -7.14 11.65 1.20
C ALA A 130 -7.61 10.22 0.92
N GLY A 131 -7.03 9.56 -0.08
CA GLY A 131 -7.37 8.19 -0.43
C GLY A 131 -6.18 7.44 -1.00
N GLU A 132 -6.19 6.13 -0.80
CA GLU A 132 -5.19 5.19 -1.30
C GLU A 132 -5.91 3.98 -1.87
N LEU A 133 -5.64 3.68 -3.13
CA LEU A 133 -6.07 2.46 -3.81
C LEU A 133 -4.83 1.62 -4.08
N PHE A 134 -4.87 0.35 -3.72
CA PHE A 134 -3.80 -0.58 -4.05
C PHE A 134 -4.33 -1.88 -4.64
N PHE A 135 -3.53 -2.44 -5.51
CA PHE A 135 -3.72 -3.73 -6.14
C PHE A 135 -2.44 -4.53 -6.00
N GLN A 136 -2.51 -5.72 -5.41
CA GLN A 136 -1.35 -6.56 -5.19
C GLN A 136 -1.64 -8.01 -5.60
N LYS A 137 -0.69 -8.61 -6.30
CA LYS A 137 -0.70 -10.03 -6.62
C LYS A 137 0.68 -10.60 -6.34
N TYR A 138 0.73 -11.67 -5.55
CA TYR A 138 1.95 -12.41 -5.26
C TYR A 138 1.74 -13.87 -5.64
N LYS A 139 2.77 -14.50 -6.22
CA LYS A 139 2.81 -15.94 -6.48
C LYS A 139 4.16 -16.48 -6.08
N GLY A 140 4.15 -17.58 -5.32
CA GLY A 140 5.32 -18.21 -4.70
C GLY A 140 5.59 -17.66 -3.32
N PHE A 141 5.54 -18.52 -2.33
CA PHE A 141 5.76 -18.22 -0.90
C PHE A 141 6.71 -19.25 -0.30
N TYR A 142 7.23 -18.95 0.86
CA TYR A 142 7.92 -19.89 1.72
C TYR A 142 7.40 -19.74 3.15
N ILE A 143 7.59 -20.79 3.94
CA ILE A 143 7.20 -20.79 5.35
C ILE A 143 8.45 -20.51 6.19
N ILE A 144 8.37 -19.45 7.01
CA ILE A 144 9.46 -19.08 7.92
C ILE A 144 9.30 -19.77 9.29
N SER A 145 8.09 -20.19 9.63
CA SER A 145 7.79 -20.95 10.85
C SER A 145 6.60 -21.86 10.56
N PRO A 146 6.71 -23.17 10.85
CA PRO A 146 7.90 -23.87 11.33
C PRO A 146 8.98 -23.97 10.25
N GLU A 147 10.22 -24.13 10.67
CA GLU A 147 11.33 -24.54 9.80
C GLU A 147 11.35 -26.07 9.69
N ARG A 148 11.96 -26.59 8.63
CA ARG A 148 12.21 -28.02 8.48
C ARG A 148 13.27 -28.49 9.50
N PRO A 149 13.31 -29.79 9.84
CA PRO A 149 14.32 -30.33 10.77
C PRO A 149 15.77 -30.11 10.31
N ASP A 150 16.00 -29.97 9.02
CA ASP A 150 17.32 -29.68 8.41
C ASP A 150 17.67 -28.17 8.39
N GLY A 151 16.82 -27.30 8.96
CA GLY A 151 17.00 -25.84 8.96
C GLY A 151 16.65 -25.16 7.65
N THR A 152 16.11 -25.88 6.66
CA THR A 152 15.60 -25.30 5.41
C THR A 152 14.13 -24.84 5.55
N HIS A 153 13.62 -24.13 4.54
CA HIS A 153 12.24 -23.67 4.52
C HIS A 153 11.36 -24.51 3.60
N TYR A 154 10.07 -24.60 3.94
CA TYR A 154 9.06 -25.13 3.03
C TYR A 154 8.78 -24.10 1.94
N ILE A 155 9.00 -24.45 0.68
CA ILE A 155 8.76 -23.59 -0.49
C ILE A 155 7.41 -23.97 -1.11
N ILE A 156 6.53 -22.98 -1.32
CA ILE A 156 5.17 -23.14 -1.85
C ILE A 156 5.04 -22.33 -3.15
N PRO A 157 5.48 -22.87 -4.29
CA PRO A 157 5.59 -22.09 -5.54
C PRO A 157 4.25 -21.78 -6.19
N ASP A 158 3.21 -22.57 -5.94
CA ASP A 158 1.86 -22.46 -6.49
C ASP A 158 0.97 -21.51 -5.67
N MET A 159 1.29 -21.29 -4.40
CA MET A 159 0.51 -20.40 -3.55
C MET A 159 0.47 -18.99 -4.11
N GLN A 160 -0.73 -18.43 -4.22
CA GLN A 160 -0.97 -17.09 -4.73
C GLN A 160 -1.84 -16.31 -3.76
N THR A 161 -1.57 -15.01 -3.69
CA THR A 161 -2.45 -14.04 -3.03
C THR A 161 -2.80 -12.92 -3.97
N PHE A 162 -4.03 -12.44 -3.85
CA PHE A 162 -4.53 -11.29 -4.56
C PHE A 162 -5.19 -10.35 -3.56
N SER A 163 -4.86 -9.07 -3.60
CA SER A 163 -5.51 -8.06 -2.77
C SER A 163 -5.82 -6.79 -3.55
N LEU A 164 -7.02 -6.29 -3.33
CA LEU A 164 -7.50 -4.99 -3.79
C LEU A 164 -7.99 -4.23 -2.57
N GLY A 165 -7.38 -3.09 -2.27
CA GLY A 165 -7.75 -2.29 -1.11
C GLY A 165 -7.97 -0.83 -1.45
N LEU A 166 -8.99 -0.25 -0.83
CA LEU A 166 -9.32 1.17 -0.88
C LEU A 166 -9.36 1.69 0.55
N SER A 167 -8.63 2.76 0.82
CA SER A 167 -8.68 3.47 2.11
C SER A 167 -8.92 4.94 1.88
N GLY A 168 -9.84 5.52 2.65
CA GLY A 168 -10.07 6.96 2.76
C GLY A 168 -9.50 7.49 4.07
N TYR A 169 -9.21 8.78 4.13
CA TYR A 169 -8.81 9.50 5.35
C TYR A 169 -9.56 10.82 5.39
N TRP A 170 -10.44 10.97 6.35
CA TRP A 170 -11.09 12.22 6.63
C TRP A 170 -10.37 12.92 7.79
N ILE A 171 -9.81 14.10 7.53
CA ILE A 171 -8.93 14.84 8.42
C ILE A 171 -9.70 16.00 9.03
N TYR A 172 -9.94 15.95 10.35
CA TYR A 172 -10.75 16.96 11.05
C TYR A 172 -10.05 18.31 11.11
N ASN A 173 -8.78 18.36 11.54
CA ASN A 173 -8.01 19.60 11.68
C ASN A 173 -7.17 19.93 10.42
N ALA A 174 -7.77 19.85 9.24
CA ALA A 174 -7.09 20.09 7.96
C ALA A 174 -6.58 21.54 7.79
N LYS A 175 -7.01 22.48 8.62
CA LYS A 175 -6.50 23.86 8.63
C LYS A 175 -5.06 23.97 9.13
N ARG A 176 -4.65 23.13 10.11
CA ARG A 176 -3.34 23.22 10.78
C ARG A 176 -2.49 21.96 10.64
N PHE A 177 -3.09 20.82 10.33
CA PHE A 177 -2.42 19.54 10.17
C PHE A 177 -2.45 19.07 8.70
N SER A 178 -1.33 18.51 8.22
CA SER A 178 -1.23 17.96 6.86
C SER A 178 -0.59 16.58 6.85
N ILE A 179 -1.37 15.57 6.43
CA ILE A 179 -0.86 14.24 6.15
C ILE A 179 0.06 14.22 4.91
N ARG A 180 -0.16 15.16 3.97
CA ARG A 180 0.66 15.34 2.77
C ARG A 180 2.09 15.76 3.11
N ALA A 181 2.24 16.63 4.10
CA ALA A 181 3.55 17.13 4.53
C ALA A 181 4.47 15.99 4.99
N ALA A 182 3.89 14.94 5.60
CA ALA A 182 4.63 13.82 6.15
C ALA A 182 4.92 12.71 5.13
N PHE A 183 3.98 12.39 4.23
CA PHE A 183 4.05 11.18 3.40
C PHE A 183 4.25 11.45 1.91
N ILE A 184 4.00 12.69 1.44
CA ILE A 184 4.06 13.09 0.03
C ILE A 184 5.04 14.23 -0.21
N GLN A 185 5.19 15.13 0.77
CA GLN A 185 6.06 16.30 0.74
C GLN A 185 5.66 17.38 -0.28
N ASN A 186 4.43 17.38 -0.83
CA ASN A 186 3.89 18.49 -1.61
C ASN A 186 3.27 19.61 -0.73
N GLU A 187 3.38 19.46 0.57
CA GLU A 187 3.18 20.48 1.61
C GLU A 187 4.31 20.37 2.64
N ARG A 188 4.45 21.38 3.50
CA ARG A 188 5.36 21.34 4.64
C ARG A 188 4.62 21.76 5.90
N GLN A 189 4.77 20.96 6.96
CA GLN A 189 4.34 21.35 8.30
C GLN A 189 5.38 22.30 8.90
N LYS A 190 4.98 23.52 9.27
CA LYS A 190 5.86 24.57 9.83
C LYS A 190 5.83 24.62 11.36
N LYS A 191 4.69 24.24 11.95
CA LYS A 191 4.49 24.14 13.40
C LYS A 191 3.85 22.81 13.72
N SER A 192 4.17 22.27 14.87
CA SER A 192 3.57 21.01 15.35
C SER A 192 2.06 21.11 15.42
N ALA A 193 1.39 20.10 14.93
CA ALA A 193 -0.06 19.99 14.95
C ALA A 193 -0.51 18.54 14.85
N GLY A 194 -1.73 18.25 15.26
CA GLY A 194 -2.36 16.96 15.13
C GLY A 194 -3.81 17.08 14.69
N SER A 195 -4.38 15.94 14.36
CA SER A 195 -5.77 15.81 13.93
C SER A 195 -6.35 14.46 14.33
N LEU A 196 -7.62 14.48 14.70
CA LEU A 196 -8.45 13.29 14.57
C LEU A 196 -8.59 12.96 13.09
N VAL A 197 -8.50 11.68 12.77
CA VAL A 197 -8.64 11.15 11.41
C VAL A 197 -9.55 9.94 11.45
N VAL A 198 -10.54 9.91 10.57
CA VAL A 198 -11.40 8.73 10.40
C VAL A 198 -10.98 8.04 9.12
N ARG A 199 -10.70 6.73 9.21
CA ARG A 199 -10.24 5.92 8.10
C ARG A 199 -11.26 4.83 7.75
N PRO A 200 -12.20 5.05 6.81
CA PRO A 200 -12.93 3.98 6.17
C PRO A 200 -11.97 3.20 5.26
N ALA A 201 -12.15 1.87 5.19
CA ALA A 201 -11.35 1.01 4.35
C ALA A 201 -12.17 -0.15 3.81
N PHE A 202 -11.91 -0.54 2.57
CA PHE A 202 -12.38 -1.76 1.94
C PHE A 202 -11.18 -2.60 1.54
N LEU A 203 -11.24 -3.91 1.80
CA LEU A 203 -10.25 -4.87 1.39
C LEU A 203 -10.94 -6.10 0.79
N TYR A 204 -10.60 -6.41 -0.45
CA TYR A 204 -10.78 -7.72 -1.03
C TYR A 204 -9.45 -8.46 -0.96
N TYR A 205 -9.46 -9.64 -0.37
CA TYR A 205 -8.28 -10.50 -0.25
C TYR A 205 -8.63 -11.93 -0.66
N ARG A 206 -7.82 -12.51 -1.51
CA ARG A 206 -7.94 -13.92 -1.91
C ARG A 206 -6.59 -14.61 -1.79
N ILE A 207 -6.62 -15.81 -1.25
CA ILE A 207 -5.50 -16.74 -1.19
C ILE A 207 -5.91 -18.04 -1.88
N SER A 208 -4.99 -18.68 -2.60
CA SER A 208 -5.18 -19.99 -3.20
C SER A 208 -3.88 -20.74 -3.38
N SER A 209 -3.96 -22.05 -3.34
CA SER A 209 -2.87 -23.00 -3.63
C SER A 209 -3.48 -24.26 -4.25
N ASP A 210 -2.83 -24.81 -5.27
CA ASP A 210 -3.35 -25.97 -5.99
C ASP A 210 -3.27 -27.26 -5.13
N HIS A 211 -2.33 -27.30 -4.18
CA HIS A 211 -2.08 -28.45 -3.29
C HIS A 211 -2.54 -28.22 -1.85
N GLY A 212 -3.39 -27.20 -1.63
CA GLY A 212 -3.82 -26.79 -0.29
C GLY A 212 -2.99 -25.67 0.29
N ILE A 213 -3.63 -24.86 1.15
CA ILE A 213 -2.98 -23.70 1.78
C ILE A 213 -1.91 -24.16 2.77
N ILE A 214 -2.16 -25.25 3.53
CA ILE A 214 -1.17 -25.88 4.42
C ILE A 214 -0.58 -27.09 3.69
N PRO A 215 0.76 -27.17 3.51
CA PRO A 215 1.39 -28.32 2.86
C PRO A 215 1.16 -29.64 3.60
N ASP A 216 1.00 -30.74 2.85
CA ASP A 216 0.77 -32.07 3.39
C ASP A 216 1.90 -32.49 4.34
N SER A 217 3.15 -32.10 4.08
CA SER A 217 4.28 -32.36 4.97
C SER A 217 4.09 -31.74 6.35
N ILE A 218 3.55 -30.53 6.44
CA ILE A 218 3.26 -29.88 7.73
C ILE A 218 2.06 -30.55 8.42
N LEU A 219 1.03 -30.91 7.65
CA LEU A 219 -0.12 -31.64 8.20
C LEU A 219 0.32 -32.94 8.85
N HIS A 220 1.21 -33.68 8.18
CA HIS A 220 1.75 -34.94 8.69
C HIS A 220 2.70 -34.73 9.87
N ASP A 221 3.71 -33.86 9.76
CA ASP A 221 4.76 -33.65 10.76
C ASP A 221 4.20 -33.12 12.08
N TYR A 222 3.12 -32.34 12.03
CA TYR A 222 2.47 -31.74 13.21
C TYR A 222 1.12 -32.37 13.56
N ASN A 223 0.78 -33.50 12.92
CA ASN A 223 -0.47 -34.26 13.16
C ASN A 223 -1.74 -33.36 13.11
N ILE A 224 -1.80 -32.49 12.11
CA ILE A 224 -2.95 -31.63 11.86
C ILE A 224 -3.99 -32.42 11.06
N PRO A 225 -5.27 -32.50 11.48
CA PRO A 225 -6.29 -33.26 10.76
C PRO A 225 -6.47 -32.78 9.31
N ILE A 226 -6.34 -33.69 8.35
CA ILE A 226 -6.45 -33.40 6.90
C ILE A 226 -7.90 -33.12 6.47
N THR A 227 -8.89 -33.45 7.31
CA THR A 227 -10.31 -33.45 6.97
C THR A 227 -10.85 -32.13 6.42
N ASN A 228 -10.11 -31.02 6.59
CA ASN A 228 -10.54 -29.68 6.22
C ASN A 228 -9.45 -28.91 5.45
N GLN A 229 -8.62 -29.60 4.64
CA GLN A 229 -7.64 -28.93 3.81
C GLN A 229 -8.33 -27.94 2.86
N VAL A 230 -8.01 -26.66 3.02
CA VAL A 230 -8.57 -25.57 2.24
C VAL A 230 -7.61 -25.25 1.08
N THR A 231 -8.15 -25.16 -0.13
CA THR A 231 -7.40 -24.79 -1.33
C THR A 231 -7.49 -23.31 -1.65
N SER A 232 -8.57 -22.65 -1.21
CA SER A 232 -8.72 -21.20 -1.37
C SER A 232 -9.52 -20.54 -0.26
N GLY A 233 -9.19 -19.29 0.05
CA GLY A 233 -9.92 -18.40 0.94
C GLY A 233 -10.16 -17.07 0.25
N THR A 234 -11.37 -16.52 0.38
CA THR A 234 -11.74 -15.20 -0.16
C THR A 234 -12.38 -14.38 0.95
N PHE A 235 -11.96 -13.13 1.07
CA PHE A 235 -12.36 -12.22 2.14
C PHE A 235 -12.76 -10.86 1.56
N TYR A 236 -13.90 -10.35 2.00
CA TYR A 236 -14.38 -9.00 1.78
C TYR A 236 -14.48 -8.30 3.13
N SER A 237 -13.73 -7.25 3.33
CA SER A 237 -13.67 -6.53 4.60
C SER A 237 -14.05 -5.07 4.41
N LEU A 238 -15.02 -4.59 5.16
CA LEU A 238 -15.42 -3.18 5.22
C LEU A 238 -15.16 -2.67 6.64
N GLY A 239 -14.13 -1.84 6.76
CA GLY A 239 -13.65 -1.38 8.06
C GLY A 239 -13.80 0.11 8.29
N LEU A 240 -13.88 0.48 9.56
CA LEU A 240 -13.84 1.85 10.03
C LEU A 240 -12.86 1.96 11.19
N SER A 241 -11.87 2.85 11.05
CA SER A 241 -10.82 3.06 12.04
C SER A 241 -10.71 4.53 12.37
N PRO A 242 -11.32 5.00 13.47
CA PRO A 242 -10.97 6.30 14.04
C PRO A 242 -9.56 6.25 14.56
N GLY A 243 -8.85 7.38 14.47
CA GLY A 243 -7.48 7.46 14.93
C GLY A 243 -7.01 8.88 15.14
N TYR A 244 -5.77 9.00 15.54
CA TYR A 244 -5.12 10.29 15.74
C TYR A 244 -3.77 10.29 15.02
N ALA A 245 -3.50 11.41 14.36
CA ALA A 245 -2.24 11.69 13.70
C ALA A 245 -1.63 12.98 14.27
N TYR A 246 -0.34 12.96 14.56
CA TYR A 246 0.39 14.12 15.07
C TYR A 246 1.72 14.28 14.34
N THR A 247 2.04 15.52 13.97
CA THR A 247 3.35 15.89 13.43
C THR A 247 4.04 16.85 14.40
N LEU A 248 5.16 16.40 14.95
CA LEU A 248 6.10 17.20 15.70
C LEU A 248 7.07 17.87 14.71
N VAL A 249 7.19 19.19 14.75
CA VAL A 249 8.17 19.95 13.96
C VAL A 249 9.26 20.46 14.90
N PHE A 250 10.50 20.22 14.53
CA PHE A 250 11.67 20.68 15.28
C PHE A 250 12.77 21.18 14.33
N LEU A 251 13.66 22.01 14.82
CA LEU A 251 14.74 22.62 14.03
C LEU A 251 14.26 23.20 12.67
N LYS A 252 13.07 23.83 12.66
CA LYS A 252 12.38 24.47 11.53
C LYS A 252 11.92 23.53 10.40
N ASN A 253 12.77 22.62 9.94
CA ASN A 253 12.51 21.82 8.75
C ASN A 253 12.44 20.31 9.03
N PHE A 254 12.81 19.86 10.22
CA PHE A 254 12.68 18.46 10.61
C PHE A 254 11.29 18.18 11.15
N TYR A 255 10.79 17.01 10.84
CA TYR A 255 9.49 16.56 11.33
C TYR A 255 9.51 15.09 11.73
N LEU A 256 8.67 14.79 12.69
CA LEU A 256 8.32 13.44 13.12
C LEU A 256 6.81 13.33 13.13
N THR A 257 6.27 12.39 12.36
CA THR A 257 4.82 12.15 12.31
C THR A 257 4.54 10.73 12.79
N ALA A 258 3.56 10.60 13.66
CA ALA A 258 2.99 9.33 14.08
C ALA A 258 1.47 9.35 13.91
N ALA A 259 0.90 8.24 13.44
CA ALA A 259 -0.53 8.07 13.31
C ALA A 259 -0.91 6.62 13.64
N VAL A 260 -1.99 6.44 14.41
CA VAL A 260 -2.51 5.13 14.82
C VAL A 260 -4.01 5.11 14.59
N PHE A 261 -4.49 4.01 14.00
CA PHE A 261 -5.86 3.80 13.58
C PHE A 261 -6.37 2.44 14.05
N PRO A 262 -6.78 2.30 15.34
CA PRO A 262 -7.54 1.14 15.78
C PRO A 262 -8.94 1.16 15.14
N GLY A 263 -9.50 -0.01 14.85
CA GLY A 263 -10.80 -0.08 14.22
C GLY A 263 -11.40 -1.47 14.21
N VAL A 264 -12.59 -1.55 13.65
CA VAL A 264 -13.33 -2.78 13.44
C VAL A 264 -13.70 -2.91 11.96
N ALA A 265 -13.82 -4.15 11.50
CA ALA A 265 -14.24 -4.45 10.16
C ALA A 265 -15.37 -5.49 10.18
N ALA A 266 -16.39 -5.24 9.38
CA ALA A 266 -17.37 -6.24 8.99
C ALA A 266 -16.75 -7.08 7.88
N GLN A 267 -16.68 -8.38 8.08
CA GLN A 267 -15.96 -9.28 7.18
C GLN A 267 -16.87 -10.42 6.72
N PHE A 268 -16.99 -10.53 5.40
CA PHE A 268 -17.57 -11.69 4.74
C PHE A 268 -16.44 -12.55 4.18
N TYR A 269 -16.44 -13.81 4.48
CA TYR A 269 -15.40 -14.70 3.99
C TYR A 269 -15.95 -16.04 3.55
N SER A 270 -15.24 -16.67 2.63
CA SER A 270 -15.50 -18.02 2.17
C SER A 270 -14.22 -18.81 2.01
N PHE A 271 -14.25 -20.05 2.45
CA PHE A 271 -13.21 -21.03 2.20
C PHE A 271 -13.75 -22.11 1.29
N SER A 272 -12.89 -22.58 0.40
CA SER A 272 -13.23 -23.67 -0.52
C SER A 272 -12.18 -24.76 -0.45
N ASN A 273 -12.62 -26.00 -0.44
CA ASN A 273 -11.86 -27.16 -0.83
C ASN A 273 -12.49 -27.75 -2.11
N GLU A 274 -11.93 -28.84 -2.65
CA GLU A 274 -12.42 -29.45 -3.89
C GLU A 274 -13.91 -29.88 -3.86
N GLN A 275 -14.48 -30.05 -2.68
CA GLN A 275 -15.82 -30.63 -2.49
C GLN A 275 -16.85 -29.64 -1.95
N LYS A 276 -16.44 -28.64 -1.17
CA LYS A 276 -17.37 -27.77 -0.42
C LYS A 276 -16.89 -26.32 -0.37
N VAL A 277 -17.85 -25.41 -0.32
CA VAL A 277 -17.66 -23.98 -0.04
C VAL A 277 -18.33 -23.64 1.27
N TYR A 278 -17.60 -23.02 2.16
CA TYR A 278 -18.08 -22.52 3.45
C TYR A 278 -18.01 -21.02 3.47
N SER A 279 -19.09 -20.35 3.85
CA SER A 279 -19.13 -18.89 3.94
C SER A 279 -19.60 -18.47 5.31
N ASN A 280 -19.08 -17.38 5.83
CA ASN A 280 -19.47 -16.83 7.11
C ASN A 280 -19.30 -15.31 7.13
N PHE A 281 -19.83 -14.68 8.18
CA PHE A 281 -19.71 -13.26 8.46
C PHE A 281 -19.25 -13.04 9.90
N GLU A 282 -18.34 -12.08 10.10
CA GLU A 282 -17.83 -11.76 11.41
C GLU A 282 -17.35 -10.30 11.51
N PHE A 283 -17.36 -9.76 12.73
CA PHE A 283 -16.67 -8.53 13.06
C PHE A 283 -15.28 -8.86 13.56
N THR A 284 -14.27 -8.18 13.00
CA THR A 284 -12.86 -8.40 13.33
C THR A 284 -12.20 -7.10 13.74
N PHE A 285 -11.14 -7.23 14.53
CA PHE A 285 -10.29 -6.11 14.88
C PHE A 285 -9.29 -5.81 13.76
N GLN A 286 -9.06 -4.53 13.52
CA GLN A 286 -7.98 -4.07 12.64
C GLN A 286 -7.18 -2.96 13.32
N LEU A 287 -5.89 -2.95 13.05
CA LEU A 287 -4.99 -1.92 13.55
C LEU A 287 -4.06 -1.48 12.43
N SER A 288 -3.96 -0.19 12.19
CA SER A 288 -2.94 0.33 11.29
C SER A 288 -2.17 1.48 11.92
N GLY A 289 -0.88 1.52 11.63
CA GLY A 289 0.04 2.53 12.11
C GLY A 289 0.86 3.11 10.99
N ARG A 290 1.15 4.41 11.07
CA ARG A 290 2.04 5.13 10.15
C ARG A 290 2.99 6.01 10.95
N PHE A 291 4.23 5.97 10.56
CA PHE A 291 5.28 6.77 11.13
C PHE A 291 6.14 7.38 10.02
N ALA A 292 6.55 8.62 10.17
CA ALA A 292 7.46 9.25 9.22
C ALA A 292 8.39 10.22 9.94
N LEU A 293 9.65 10.19 9.54
CA LEU A 293 10.70 11.10 10.00
C LEU A 293 11.39 11.68 8.79
N GLY A 294 11.66 12.99 8.78
CA GLY A 294 12.36 13.57 7.65
C GLY A 294 12.71 15.04 7.83
N TYR A 295 13.39 15.51 6.80
CA TYR A 295 13.69 16.92 6.56
C TYR A 295 12.87 17.39 5.36
N ASN A 296 12.19 18.53 5.48
CA ASN A 296 11.32 19.07 4.45
C ASN A 296 11.53 20.59 4.32
N SER A 297 12.34 21.03 3.34
CA SER A 297 12.58 22.43 3.02
C SER A 297 11.70 22.92 1.87
N ASP A 298 11.93 24.12 1.36
CA ASP A 298 11.16 24.66 0.24
C ASP A 298 11.48 23.97 -1.10
N LYS A 299 12.74 23.56 -1.29
CA LYS A 299 13.21 22.99 -2.57
C LYS A 299 13.41 21.50 -2.55
N TRP A 300 13.96 20.94 -1.49
CA TRP A 300 14.32 19.54 -1.39
C TRP A 300 13.85 18.94 -0.06
N PHE A 301 13.73 17.65 -0.04
CA PHE A 301 13.32 16.89 1.13
C PHE A 301 13.93 15.50 1.10
N LEU A 302 14.11 14.94 2.27
CA LEU A 302 14.49 13.54 2.47
C LEU A 302 13.82 12.98 3.71
N GLY A 303 13.64 11.67 3.76
CA GLY A 303 13.03 11.05 4.93
C GLY A 303 12.81 9.57 4.79
N GLY A 304 12.21 9.02 5.83
CA GLY A 304 11.76 7.65 5.89
C GLY A 304 10.37 7.53 6.47
N SER A 305 9.65 6.47 6.11
CA SER A 305 8.39 6.11 6.72
C SER A 305 8.31 4.63 7.00
N PHE A 306 7.63 4.31 8.07
CA PHE A 306 7.22 2.97 8.45
C PHE A 306 5.69 2.94 8.42
N GLN A 307 5.13 1.89 7.83
CA GLN A 307 3.69 1.65 7.80
C GLN A 307 3.43 0.20 8.14
N THR A 308 2.46 -0.03 9.00
CA THR A 308 2.02 -1.37 9.36
C THR A 308 0.50 -1.46 9.31
N GLY A 309 0.00 -2.65 8.97
CA GLY A 309 -1.42 -2.98 9.00
C GLY A 309 -1.59 -4.42 9.41
N PHE A 310 -2.45 -4.62 10.40
CA PHE A 310 -2.88 -5.92 10.91
C PHE A 310 -4.37 -6.07 10.63
N ASN A 311 -4.74 -7.16 9.97
CA ASN A 311 -6.13 -7.53 9.70
C ASN A 311 -6.33 -8.98 10.12
N GLU A 312 -7.23 -9.20 11.03
CA GLU A 312 -7.69 -10.55 11.36
C GLU A 312 -8.57 -11.09 10.23
N LEU A 313 -8.40 -12.36 9.93
CA LEU A 313 -9.13 -13.10 8.90
C LEU A 313 -9.60 -14.42 9.53
N PRO A 314 -10.72 -14.44 10.27
CA PRO A 314 -11.15 -15.60 11.04
C PRO A 314 -11.52 -16.79 10.14
N ASP A 315 -11.29 -18.02 10.64
CA ASP A 315 -11.79 -19.27 10.08
C ASP A 315 -12.49 -20.08 11.19
N LYS A 316 -13.80 -19.96 11.29
CA LYS A 316 -14.59 -20.72 12.26
C LYS A 316 -14.71 -22.20 11.93
N LEU A 317 -14.46 -22.59 10.69
CA LEU A 317 -14.60 -23.97 10.27
C LEU A 317 -13.55 -24.88 10.93
N ASN A 318 -12.31 -24.39 11.00
CA ASN A 318 -11.17 -25.12 11.53
C ASN A 318 -10.72 -24.58 12.88
N ASN A 319 -11.46 -23.65 13.49
CA ASN A 319 -11.02 -22.84 14.64
C ASN A 319 -9.63 -22.20 14.41
N ALA A 320 -9.28 -22.01 13.15
CA ALA A 320 -8.01 -21.38 12.76
C ALA A 320 -8.19 -19.87 12.66
N LEU A 321 -7.19 -19.13 13.07
CA LEU A 321 -7.13 -17.68 12.90
C LEU A 321 -6.11 -17.35 11.82
N PHE A 322 -6.58 -16.80 10.72
CA PHE A 322 -5.71 -16.22 9.70
C PHE A 322 -5.47 -14.75 10.05
N SER A 323 -4.29 -14.26 9.80
CA SER A 323 -4.02 -12.83 9.84
C SER A 323 -3.13 -12.40 8.69
N TYR A 324 -3.50 -11.30 8.06
CA TYR A 324 -2.74 -10.69 6.98
C TYR A 324 -2.06 -9.42 7.50
N ASN A 325 -0.74 -9.46 7.50
CA ASN A 325 0.09 -8.39 8.02
C ASN A 325 0.90 -7.76 6.90
N ILE A 326 0.82 -6.44 6.77
CA ILE A 326 1.68 -5.67 5.88
C ILE A 326 2.60 -4.82 6.73
N VAL A 327 3.90 -4.94 6.47
CA VAL A 327 4.93 -4.06 7.01
C VAL A 327 5.65 -3.42 5.84
N GLN A 328 5.72 -2.11 5.82
CA GLN A 328 6.37 -1.37 4.77
C GLN A 328 7.30 -0.31 5.37
N PHE A 329 8.55 -0.34 4.94
CA PHE A 329 9.52 0.70 5.23
C PHE A 329 9.95 1.36 3.91
N ARG A 330 9.96 2.68 3.89
CA ARG A 330 10.34 3.45 2.71
C ARG A 330 11.32 4.54 3.08
N LEU A 331 12.39 4.65 2.30
CA LEU A 331 13.33 5.78 2.34
C LEU A 331 13.17 6.59 1.05
N TRP A 332 13.24 7.90 1.13
CA TRP A 332 13.12 8.77 -0.05
C TRP A 332 13.95 10.02 0.04
N GLY A 333 14.30 10.55 -1.14
CA GLY A 333 14.81 11.90 -1.32
C GLY A 333 14.18 12.51 -2.57
N GLY A 334 13.94 13.81 -2.56
CA GLY A 334 13.25 14.44 -3.68
C GLY A 334 13.39 15.95 -3.76
N LEU A 335 12.86 16.47 -4.86
CA LEU A 335 12.94 17.88 -5.26
C LEU A 335 11.57 18.38 -5.71
N ARG A 336 11.39 19.70 -5.67
CA ARG A 336 10.23 20.41 -6.20
C ARG A 336 10.62 21.30 -7.35
N PHE A 337 9.87 21.22 -8.44
CA PHE A 337 10.13 21.95 -9.67
C PHE A 337 8.91 22.81 -10.04
N ASP A 338 9.17 24.05 -10.43
CA ASP A 338 8.16 24.88 -11.07
C ASP A 338 8.19 24.64 -12.59
N ILE A 339 7.29 23.75 -13.06
CA ILE A 339 7.20 23.37 -14.47
C ILE A 339 6.47 24.42 -15.33
N PHE A 340 5.82 25.41 -14.71
CA PHE A 340 5.05 26.44 -15.39
C PHE A 340 5.75 27.82 -15.45
N LYS A 341 6.95 27.93 -14.89
CA LYS A 341 7.74 29.14 -15.09
C LYS A 341 8.00 29.35 -16.59
N LYS A 342 7.25 30.25 -17.22
CA LYS A 342 7.60 30.78 -18.54
C LYS A 342 9.05 31.30 -18.42
N LYS A 343 9.97 30.74 -19.23
CA LYS A 343 11.30 31.34 -19.42
C LYS A 343 11.05 32.81 -19.75
N LYS A 344 11.44 33.73 -18.86
CA LYS A 344 11.54 35.14 -19.22
C LYS A 344 12.43 35.16 -20.46
N LYS A 345 11.88 35.50 -21.63
CA LYS A 345 12.69 35.87 -22.78
C LYS A 345 13.62 36.98 -22.30
N MET A 346 14.91 36.75 -22.33
CA MET A 346 15.87 37.84 -22.26
C MET A 346 15.59 38.72 -23.48
N VAL A 347 14.91 39.83 -23.25
CA VAL A 347 14.84 40.91 -24.22
C VAL A 347 16.25 41.50 -24.21
N PHE A 348 17.07 41.09 -25.16
CA PHE A 348 18.23 41.86 -25.49
C PHE A 348 17.71 43.20 -26.01
N SER A 349 17.90 44.25 -25.23
CA SER A 349 17.69 45.62 -25.66
C SER A 349 18.84 45.89 -26.66
N ASP A 350 18.54 45.79 -27.95
CA ASP A 350 19.33 46.39 -29.00
C ASP A 350 19.18 47.94 -28.91
N ASN A 351 19.91 48.56 -28.02
CA ASN A 351 20.20 49.97 -28.06
C ASN A 351 21.72 50.12 -28.27
N LEU A 352 22.08 49.94 -29.51
CA LEU A 352 23.30 50.55 -30.11
C LEU A 352 22.82 51.29 -31.36
N ILE A 353 22.61 52.59 -31.22
CA ILE A 353 23.10 53.67 -32.06
C ILE A 353 22.72 54.98 -31.36
#